data_a3339b942b67c7448586642b736f943b
#
_entry.id   a3339b942b67c7448586642b736f943b
#
_cell.length_a   1.000
_cell.length_b   1.000
_cell.length_c   1.000
_cell.angle_alpha   90.00
_cell.angle_beta   90.00
_cell.angle_gamma   90.00
#
_symmetry.space_group_name_H-M   'P 1'
#
loop_
_entity.id
_entity.type
_entity.pdbx_description
1 polymer ?
#
loop_
_entity_poly.entity_id
_entity_poly.type
_entity_poly.pdbx_seq_one_letter_code
_entity_poly.pdbx_strand_id
1 'polypeptide(L)'
;DIVNEMIDDVLDWSFKTLTAKGTTKEEILSEIDKLDEGNYINLGEVSESFFTKHYLGFSFIAPQSVEETEEKFFSEQQNFYSTVFRNINIQGKELLPQESRKSLYFLRDEMVGFFEPNFAKSVQVNGGQMDFVRYLALLSNYCARPAFSKKRIALGYATKMEDFYAKFINFVVNKEDDNKDFAQFSKEIIEGNFETNINLLINLAESLSLIREFQSIIDLDVCYFGLIYVTIFLGKKIDISKKIDLNRELNQLIESYKSDYLHKKNPAVLFRLTSRLEESICIYRKYLE
;
A
#
# COMPACT_ATOMS: atom_id res chain seq x y z
N ASP A 1 6.37 -15.17 -18.17
CA ASP A 1 6.51 -14.78 -16.80
C ASP A 1 7.44 -15.71 -16.03
N ILE A 2 7.18 -17.02 -15.91
CA ILE A 2 8.15 -17.99 -15.31
C ILE A 2 9.47 -18.00 -16.09
N VAL A 3 9.41 -17.83 -17.38
CA VAL A 3 10.57 -17.76 -18.28
C VAL A 3 11.38 -16.49 -18.02
N ASN A 4 10.73 -15.34 -17.77
CA ASN A 4 11.41 -14.09 -17.45
C ASN A 4 12.17 -14.16 -16.10
N GLU A 5 11.60 -14.86 -15.11
CA GLU A 5 12.29 -15.06 -13.82
C GLU A 5 13.50 -16.00 -13.91
N MET A 6 13.49 -16.91 -14.88
CA MET A 6 14.60 -17.87 -15.09
C MET A 6 15.74 -17.31 -15.95
N ILE A 7 15.53 -16.24 -16.68
CA ILE A 7 16.47 -15.72 -17.69
C ILE A 7 17.11 -14.39 -17.26
N ASP A 8 17.03 -14.04 -16.01
CA ASP A 8 17.77 -12.92 -15.41
C ASP A 8 18.21 -11.83 -16.40
N ASP A 9 17.43 -10.80 -16.60
CA ASP A 9 17.78 -9.56 -17.32
C ASP A 9 18.31 -9.68 -18.77
N VAL A 10 18.48 -10.87 -19.31
CA VAL A 10 19.11 -11.07 -20.62
C VAL A 10 18.10 -10.96 -21.77
N LEU A 11 16.85 -11.34 -21.54
CA LEU A 11 15.80 -11.27 -22.56
C LEU A 11 14.45 -10.88 -21.93
N ASP A 12 13.92 -9.75 -22.35
CA ASP A 12 12.54 -9.40 -22.07
C ASP A 12 11.61 -10.19 -23.01
N TRP A 13 11.02 -11.25 -22.48
CA TRP A 13 10.10 -12.15 -23.18
C TRP A 13 8.68 -11.60 -23.30
N SER A 14 8.45 -10.35 -23.00
CA SER A 14 7.13 -9.79 -23.24
C SER A 14 6.81 -9.83 -24.75
N PHE A 15 5.58 -10.19 -25.09
CA PHE A 15 5.11 -10.18 -26.47
C PHE A 15 5.39 -8.84 -27.16
N LYS A 16 5.29 -7.75 -26.43
CA LYS A 16 5.57 -6.40 -26.88
C LYS A 16 7.04 -6.22 -27.25
N THR A 17 7.96 -6.77 -26.49
CA THR A 17 9.40 -6.68 -26.76
C THR A 17 9.80 -7.57 -27.92
N LEU A 18 9.28 -8.79 -27.97
CA LEU A 18 9.54 -9.74 -29.03
C LEU A 18 9.03 -9.26 -30.40
N THR A 19 7.93 -8.50 -30.44
CA THR A 19 7.32 -8.02 -31.69
C THR A 19 7.63 -6.56 -32.02
N ALA A 20 8.00 -5.72 -31.06
CA ALA A 20 8.16 -4.27 -31.28
C ALA A 20 9.35 -3.86 -32.11
N LYS A 21 10.34 -4.75 -32.32
CA LYS A 21 11.57 -4.48 -33.08
C LYS A 21 11.63 -5.15 -34.47
N GLY A 22 10.52 -5.72 -34.94
CA GLY A 22 10.52 -6.47 -36.19
C GLY A 22 11.41 -7.71 -36.13
N THR A 23 11.63 -8.26 -34.95
CA THR A 23 12.47 -9.44 -34.70
C THR A 23 11.88 -10.64 -35.42
N THR A 24 12.67 -11.28 -36.26
CA THR A 24 12.27 -12.49 -36.98
C THR A 24 12.33 -13.71 -36.08
N LYS A 25 11.63 -14.78 -36.46
CA LYS A 25 11.70 -16.06 -35.75
C LYS A 25 13.14 -16.57 -35.61
N GLU A 26 13.93 -16.41 -36.67
CA GLU A 26 15.35 -16.82 -36.72
C GLU A 26 16.21 -16.03 -35.74
N GLU A 27 15.95 -14.73 -35.60
CA GLU A 27 16.64 -13.88 -34.62
C GLU A 27 16.29 -14.28 -33.20
N ILE A 28 15.03 -14.55 -32.90
CA ILE A 28 14.59 -15.02 -31.58
C ILE A 28 15.26 -16.36 -31.26
N LEU A 29 15.24 -17.31 -32.19
CA LEU A 29 15.89 -18.61 -31.96
C LEU A 29 17.41 -18.48 -31.76
N SER A 30 18.07 -17.60 -32.53
CA SER A 30 19.50 -17.34 -32.37
C SER A 30 19.85 -16.72 -30.99
N GLU A 31 18.96 -15.92 -30.41
CA GLU A 31 19.15 -15.39 -29.06
C GLU A 31 18.93 -16.47 -28.00
N ILE A 32 17.93 -17.34 -28.19
CA ILE A 32 17.70 -18.50 -27.30
C ILE A 32 18.91 -19.44 -27.31
N ASP A 33 19.49 -19.72 -28.47
CA ASP A 33 20.66 -20.58 -28.60
C ASP A 33 21.92 -20.03 -27.91
N LYS A 34 21.96 -18.73 -27.61
CA LYS A 34 23.07 -18.10 -26.85
C LYS A 34 22.89 -18.21 -25.34
N LEU A 35 21.71 -18.60 -24.87
CA LEU A 35 21.45 -18.76 -23.45
C LEU A 35 22.09 -20.05 -22.95
N ASP A 36 22.64 -19.97 -21.74
CA ASP A 36 23.43 -21.08 -21.19
C ASP A 36 22.57 -22.34 -20.98
N GLU A 37 23.13 -23.47 -21.34
CA GLU A 37 22.44 -24.76 -21.31
C GLU A 37 21.97 -25.13 -19.90
N GLY A 38 20.71 -25.41 -19.74
CA GLY A 38 20.16 -26.06 -18.53
C GLY A 38 18.90 -25.43 -17.94
N ASN A 39 18.58 -24.19 -18.23
CA ASN A 39 17.47 -23.50 -17.59
C ASN A 39 16.23 -23.29 -18.51
N TYR A 40 16.30 -23.65 -19.78
CA TYR A 40 15.19 -23.50 -20.71
C TYR A 40 15.16 -24.62 -21.75
N ILE A 41 13.98 -24.87 -22.32
CA ILE A 41 13.78 -25.80 -23.41
C ILE A 41 13.59 -24.97 -24.69
N ASN A 42 14.44 -25.23 -25.71
CA ASN A 42 14.21 -24.65 -27.03
C ASN A 42 12.92 -25.20 -27.66
N LEU A 43 11.88 -24.38 -27.67
CA LEU A 43 10.56 -24.76 -28.18
C LEU A 43 10.57 -25.10 -29.70
N GLY A 44 11.58 -24.64 -30.43
CA GLY A 44 11.74 -25.00 -31.86
C GLY A 44 12.13 -26.46 -32.06
N GLU A 45 12.73 -27.13 -31.05
CA GLU A 45 13.12 -28.54 -31.06
C GLU A 45 12.12 -29.45 -30.36
N VAL A 46 11.11 -28.87 -29.71
CA VAL A 46 10.08 -29.68 -29.01
C VAL A 46 9.20 -30.35 -30.03
N SER A 47 9.26 -31.67 -30.10
CA SER A 47 8.45 -32.48 -31.01
C SER A 47 6.98 -32.52 -30.56
N GLU A 48 6.07 -32.81 -31.50
CA GLU A 48 4.67 -33.03 -31.23
C GLU A 48 4.47 -34.12 -30.15
N SER A 49 5.36 -35.12 -30.10
CA SER A 49 5.36 -36.17 -29.11
C SER A 49 5.65 -35.68 -27.67
N PHE A 50 6.30 -34.53 -27.51
CA PHE A 50 6.47 -33.90 -26.20
C PHE A 50 5.11 -33.45 -25.64
N PHE A 51 4.31 -32.76 -26.44
CA PHE A 51 3.00 -32.28 -25.98
C PHE A 51 2.01 -33.42 -25.72
N THR A 52 2.15 -34.56 -26.40
CA THR A 52 1.31 -35.72 -26.13
C THR A 52 1.71 -36.50 -24.88
N LYS A 53 2.93 -36.31 -24.37
CA LYS A 53 3.43 -36.99 -23.16
C LYS A 53 3.47 -36.10 -21.92
N HIS A 54 3.31 -34.79 -22.10
CA HIS A 54 3.32 -33.83 -21.00
C HIS A 54 1.95 -33.20 -20.83
N TYR A 55 1.46 -33.13 -19.62
CA TYR A 55 0.14 -32.61 -19.30
C TYR A 55 0.29 -31.39 -18.41
N LEU A 56 -0.47 -30.34 -18.72
CA LEU A 56 -0.67 -29.21 -17.81
C LEU A 56 -1.82 -29.57 -16.86
N GLY A 57 -1.51 -29.71 -15.60
CA GLY A 57 -2.52 -29.88 -14.57
C GLY A 57 -3.11 -28.52 -14.19
N PHE A 58 -4.42 -28.41 -14.22
CA PHE A 58 -5.15 -27.25 -13.73
C PHE A 58 -5.90 -27.62 -12.46
N SER A 59 -5.72 -26.83 -11.43
CA SER A 59 -6.53 -26.93 -10.21
C SER A 59 -7.45 -25.72 -10.12
N PHE A 60 -8.74 -25.96 -10.00
CA PHE A 60 -9.73 -24.93 -9.74
C PHE A 60 -10.02 -24.90 -8.25
N ILE A 61 -9.81 -23.76 -7.64
CA ILE A 61 -10.13 -23.54 -6.25
C ILE A 61 -11.34 -22.62 -6.22
N ALA A 62 -12.48 -23.14 -5.84
CA ALA A 62 -13.72 -22.38 -5.74
C ALA A 62 -14.16 -22.28 -4.28
N PRO A 63 -14.54 -21.11 -3.78
CA PRO A 63 -15.14 -20.98 -2.45
C PRO A 63 -16.49 -21.69 -2.45
N GLN A 64 -16.76 -22.45 -1.40
CA GLN A 64 -18.10 -22.95 -1.12
C GLN A 64 -18.77 -21.92 -0.20
N SER A 65 -19.50 -20.97 -0.77
CA SER A 65 -20.28 -20.02 0.01
C SER A 65 -21.70 -20.51 0.15
N VAL A 66 -22.24 -20.39 1.35
CA VAL A 66 -23.63 -20.76 1.71
C VAL A 66 -24.44 -19.47 1.98
N GLU A 67 -23.86 -18.30 1.77
CA GLU A 67 -24.46 -17.03 2.16
C GLU A 67 -25.54 -16.56 1.18
N GLU A 68 -26.65 -16.06 1.74
CA GLU A 68 -27.86 -15.71 1.00
C GLU A 68 -27.84 -14.30 0.37
N THR A 69 -26.85 -13.46 0.68
CA THR A 69 -26.77 -12.08 0.15
C THR A 69 -25.54 -11.88 -0.72
N GLU A 70 -25.71 -11.16 -1.84
CA GLU A 70 -24.60 -10.85 -2.78
C GLU A 70 -23.41 -10.17 -2.10
N GLU A 71 -23.64 -9.23 -1.20
CA GLU A 71 -22.57 -8.50 -0.52
C GLU A 71 -21.71 -9.42 0.37
N LYS A 72 -22.33 -10.31 1.12
CA LYS A 72 -21.62 -11.31 1.92
C LYS A 72 -20.89 -12.31 1.06
N PHE A 73 -21.51 -12.77 -0.02
CA PHE A 73 -20.90 -13.67 -0.98
C PHE A 73 -19.61 -13.07 -1.58
N PHE A 74 -19.64 -11.81 -2.02
CA PHE A 74 -18.45 -11.12 -2.53
C PHE A 74 -17.37 -10.94 -1.46
N SER A 75 -17.74 -10.60 -0.22
CA SER A 75 -16.80 -10.47 0.88
C SER A 75 -16.10 -11.81 1.22
N GLU A 76 -16.85 -12.89 1.26
CA GLU A 76 -16.31 -14.23 1.49
C GLU A 76 -15.40 -14.70 0.34
N GLN A 77 -15.80 -14.47 -0.91
CA GLN A 77 -14.96 -14.75 -2.07
C GLN A 77 -13.64 -13.97 -2.01
N GLN A 78 -13.69 -12.68 -1.70
CA GLN A 78 -12.50 -11.85 -1.61
C GLN A 78 -11.55 -12.34 -0.52
N ASN A 79 -12.07 -12.65 0.66
CA ASN A 79 -11.28 -13.21 1.76
C ASN A 79 -10.67 -14.57 1.40
N PHE A 80 -11.43 -15.42 0.74
CA PHE A 80 -10.98 -16.72 0.29
C PHE A 80 -9.84 -16.60 -0.74
N TYR A 81 -10.04 -15.85 -1.82
CA TYR A 81 -9.02 -15.68 -2.86
C TYR A 81 -7.78 -14.95 -2.32
N SER A 82 -7.94 -13.99 -1.44
CA SER A 82 -6.82 -13.32 -0.77
C SER A 82 -6.00 -14.28 0.06
N THR A 83 -6.67 -15.21 0.77
CA THR A 83 -6.00 -16.24 1.57
C THR A 83 -5.27 -17.24 0.69
N VAL A 84 -5.91 -17.72 -0.38
CA VAL A 84 -5.29 -18.61 -1.37
C VAL A 84 -4.07 -17.95 -2.01
N PHE A 85 -4.21 -16.69 -2.46
CA PHE A 85 -3.12 -15.93 -3.07
C PHE A 85 -1.92 -15.80 -2.11
N ARG A 86 -2.19 -15.44 -0.85
CA ARG A 86 -1.12 -15.36 0.16
C ARG A 86 -0.44 -16.70 0.41
N ASN A 87 -1.21 -17.78 0.51
CA ASN A 87 -0.68 -19.11 0.77
C ASN A 87 0.17 -19.63 -0.40
N ILE A 88 -0.23 -19.38 -1.64
CA ILE A 88 0.56 -19.73 -2.83
C ILE A 88 1.87 -18.94 -2.85
N ASN A 89 1.84 -17.66 -2.51
CA ASN A 89 3.04 -16.81 -2.52
C ASN A 89 4.02 -17.09 -1.37
N ILE A 90 3.59 -17.72 -0.27
CA ILE A 90 4.51 -18.18 0.79
C ILE A 90 5.51 -19.22 0.27
N GLN A 91 5.16 -19.95 -0.79
CA GLN A 91 6.04 -20.98 -1.39
C GLN A 91 6.90 -20.46 -2.53
N GLY A 92 6.70 -19.22 -2.97
CA GLY A 92 7.42 -18.56 -4.05
C GLY A 92 8.29 -17.40 -3.58
N LYS A 93 8.51 -16.41 -4.47
CA LYS A 93 9.17 -15.15 -4.11
C LYS A 93 8.28 -14.39 -3.13
N GLU A 94 8.85 -14.06 -1.99
CA GLU A 94 8.12 -13.39 -0.92
C GLU A 94 7.63 -12.01 -1.39
N LEU A 95 6.32 -11.80 -1.45
CA LEU A 95 5.73 -10.51 -1.79
C LEU A 95 6.06 -9.47 -0.73
N LEU A 96 6.24 -8.24 -1.17
CA LEU A 96 6.29 -7.12 -0.23
C LEU A 96 4.96 -7.05 0.56
N PRO A 97 5.01 -6.66 1.84
CA PRO A 97 3.79 -6.57 2.67
C PRO A 97 2.66 -5.76 2.02
N GLN A 98 3.00 -4.68 1.33
CA GLN A 98 2.03 -3.84 0.60
C GLN A 98 1.37 -4.60 -0.57
N GLU A 99 2.13 -5.38 -1.31
CA GLU A 99 1.62 -6.19 -2.43
C GLU A 99 0.68 -7.30 -1.92
N SER A 100 1.06 -7.96 -0.82
CA SER A 100 0.21 -8.95 -0.17
C SER A 100 -1.14 -8.35 0.27
N ARG A 101 -1.15 -7.10 0.77
CA ARG A 101 -2.38 -6.40 1.19
C ARG A 101 -3.30 -6.02 0.04
N LYS A 102 -2.79 -5.80 -1.17
CA LYS A 102 -3.61 -5.49 -2.36
C LYS A 102 -4.66 -6.58 -2.63
N SER A 103 -4.33 -7.83 -2.34
CA SER A 103 -5.28 -8.94 -2.50
C SER A 103 -6.59 -8.75 -1.73
N LEU A 104 -6.62 -7.92 -0.68
CA LEU A 104 -7.79 -7.68 0.15
C LEU A 104 -8.80 -6.70 -0.48
N TYR A 105 -8.41 -5.90 -1.46
CA TYR A 105 -9.28 -4.86 -2.03
C TYR A 105 -9.22 -4.71 -3.56
N PHE A 106 -8.32 -5.43 -4.24
CA PHE A 106 -8.10 -5.21 -5.68
C PHE A 106 -9.29 -5.58 -6.57
N LEU A 107 -10.23 -6.38 -6.07
CA LEU A 107 -11.46 -6.73 -6.80
C LEU A 107 -12.50 -5.59 -6.82
N ARG A 108 -12.25 -4.52 -6.08
CA ARG A 108 -13.12 -3.33 -6.02
C ARG A 108 -12.32 -2.11 -6.47
N ASP A 109 -12.51 -1.70 -7.70
CA ASP A 109 -11.75 -0.60 -8.32
C ASP A 109 -11.81 0.69 -7.51
N GLU A 110 -12.97 1.00 -6.91
CA GLU A 110 -13.14 2.15 -6.01
C GLU A 110 -12.23 2.08 -4.78
N MET A 111 -11.99 0.88 -4.25
CA MET A 111 -11.09 0.69 -3.10
C MET A 111 -9.62 0.79 -3.48
N VAL A 112 -9.25 0.42 -4.70
CA VAL A 112 -7.88 0.62 -5.18
C VAL A 112 -7.53 2.12 -5.19
N GLY A 113 -8.41 2.96 -5.71
CA GLY A 113 -8.22 4.42 -5.70
C GLY A 113 -8.17 5.00 -4.28
N PHE A 114 -8.93 4.42 -3.36
CA PHE A 114 -8.95 4.80 -1.95
C PHE A 114 -7.66 4.44 -1.21
N PHE A 115 -7.20 3.20 -1.29
CA PHE A 115 -6.03 2.72 -0.57
C PHE A 115 -4.70 3.10 -1.23
N GLU A 116 -4.70 3.29 -2.55
CA GLU A 116 -3.51 3.62 -3.34
C GLU A 116 -3.75 4.82 -4.27
N PRO A 117 -4.11 6.00 -3.74
CA PRO A 117 -4.31 7.17 -4.59
C PRO A 117 -3.01 7.52 -5.33
N ASN A 118 -3.13 8.03 -6.55
CA ASN A 118 -1.97 8.40 -7.38
C ASN A 118 -1.02 9.37 -6.68
N PHE A 119 -1.55 10.21 -5.81
CA PHE A 119 -0.75 11.08 -4.95
C PHE A 119 0.24 10.26 -4.10
N ALA A 120 -0.24 9.24 -3.37
CA ALA A 120 0.62 8.43 -2.50
C ALA A 120 1.72 7.69 -3.29
N LYS A 121 1.41 7.26 -4.52
CA LYS A 121 2.40 6.64 -5.42
C LYS A 121 3.49 7.63 -5.87
N SER A 122 3.19 8.94 -5.88
CA SER A 122 4.16 9.98 -6.24
C SER A 122 5.06 10.42 -5.10
N VAL A 123 4.74 10.03 -3.85
CA VAL A 123 5.54 10.35 -2.66
C VAL A 123 6.45 9.17 -2.33
N GLN A 124 7.75 9.42 -2.26
CA GLN A 124 8.76 8.37 -2.05
C GLN A 124 9.48 8.53 -0.70
N VAL A 125 9.87 7.41 -0.13
CA VAL A 125 10.70 7.36 1.08
C VAL A 125 11.67 6.17 0.99
N ASN A 126 12.96 6.44 1.13
CA ASN A 126 14.02 5.40 1.04
C ASN A 126 13.93 4.50 -0.21
N GLY A 127 13.56 5.08 -1.36
CA GLY A 127 13.39 4.33 -2.62
C GLY A 127 12.08 3.54 -2.76
N GLY A 128 11.22 3.55 -1.74
CA GLY A 128 9.87 2.98 -1.79
C GLY A 128 8.79 4.05 -1.87
N GLN A 129 7.57 3.65 -2.22
CA GLN A 129 6.41 4.55 -2.25
C GLN A 129 5.80 4.72 -0.84
N MET A 130 5.08 5.83 -0.64
CA MET A 130 4.31 6.07 0.57
C MET A 130 3.24 4.99 0.76
N ASP A 131 3.27 4.31 1.89
CA ASP A 131 2.24 3.36 2.30
C ASP A 131 1.01 4.11 2.84
N PHE A 132 0.07 4.46 1.97
CA PHE A 132 -1.08 5.26 2.36
C PHE A 132 -2.03 4.52 3.31
N VAL A 133 -2.17 3.20 3.16
CA VAL A 133 -2.93 2.34 4.08
C VAL A 133 -2.43 2.50 5.52
N ARG A 134 -1.11 2.56 5.71
CA ARG A 134 -0.50 2.77 7.03
C ARG A 134 -1.00 4.06 7.67
N TYR A 135 -1.05 5.15 6.94
CA TYR A 135 -1.52 6.44 7.45
C TYR A 135 -3.00 6.40 7.79
N LEU A 136 -3.83 5.88 6.89
CA LEU A 136 -5.27 5.78 7.11
C LEU A 136 -5.60 4.89 8.32
N ALA A 137 -4.99 3.72 8.42
CA ALA A 137 -5.25 2.78 9.51
C ALA A 137 -4.85 3.36 10.88
N LEU A 138 -3.67 3.96 10.98
CA LEU A 138 -3.18 4.54 12.24
C LEU A 138 -4.01 5.75 12.67
N LEU A 139 -4.39 6.62 11.73
CA LEU A 139 -5.24 7.79 12.01
C LEU A 139 -6.67 7.37 12.36
N SER A 140 -7.25 6.40 11.66
CA SER A 140 -8.57 5.87 11.99
C SER A 140 -8.59 5.28 13.41
N ASN A 141 -7.59 4.48 13.76
CA ASN A 141 -7.45 3.94 15.11
C ASN A 141 -7.21 5.04 16.17
N TYR A 142 -6.44 6.08 15.84
CA TYR A 142 -6.26 7.25 16.71
C TYR A 142 -7.58 7.97 16.96
N CYS A 143 -8.41 8.15 15.93
CA CYS A 143 -9.72 8.80 16.04
C CYS A 143 -10.73 7.98 16.85
N ALA A 144 -10.68 6.64 16.78
CA ALA A 144 -11.57 5.75 17.51
C ALA A 144 -11.40 5.82 19.04
N ARG A 145 -10.25 6.28 19.52
CA ARG A 145 -9.92 6.21 20.95
C ARG A 145 -10.48 7.38 21.73
N PRO A 146 -11.06 7.16 22.93
CA PRO A 146 -11.57 8.21 23.78
C PRO A 146 -10.49 9.24 24.12
N ALA A 147 -10.86 10.51 24.16
CA ALA A 147 -9.95 11.63 24.45
C ALA A 147 -9.21 11.51 25.80
N PHE A 148 -9.79 10.76 26.74
CA PHE A 148 -9.23 10.57 28.10
C PHE A 148 -8.26 9.39 28.23
N SER A 149 -8.21 8.48 27.26
CA SER A 149 -7.20 7.44 27.26
C SER A 149 -5.90 7.99 26.67
N LYS A 150 -4.74 7.66 27.26
CA LYS A 150 -3.46 7.88 26.56
C LYS A 150 -3.58 7.21 25.22
N LYS A 151 -3.64 7.99 24.16
CA LYS A 151 -3.88 7.52 22.79
C LYS A 151 -2.70 6.68 22.32
N ARG A 152 -2.78 5.37 22.55
CA ARG A 152 -1.80 4.40 22.04
C ARG A 152 -2.38 3.75 20.80
N ILE A 153 -1.85 4.11 19.64
CA ILE A 153 -2.25 3.52 18.36
C ILE A 153 -1.78 2.07 18.24
N ALA A 154 -2.52 1.26 17.51
CA ALA A 154 -2.21 -0.13 17.20
C ALA A 154 -1.80 -0.97 18.41
N LEU A 155 -2.42 -0.73 19.58
CA LEU A 155 -2.15 -1.47 20.81
C LEU A 155 -2.45 -2.96 20.62
N GLY A 156 -1.46 -3.82 20.96
CA GLY A 156 -1.56 -5.27 20.76
C GLY A 156 -1.03 -5.77 19.40
N TYR A 157 -0.70 -4.86 18.48
CA TYR A 157 -0.20 -5.21 17.14
C TYR A 157 1.28 -4.90 16.92
N ALA A 158 2.05 -4.61 17.97
CA ALA A 158 3.46 -4.18 17.85
C ALA A 158 4.34 -5.11 17.00
N THR A 159 4.09 -6.42 17.05
CA THR A 159 4.82 -7.45 16.29
C THR A 159 4.07 -7.93 15.04
N LYS A 160 2.83 -7.46 14.85
CA LYS A 160 1.92 -7.91 13.79
C LYS A 160 1.22 -6.73 13.13
N MET A 161 1.99 -5.71 12.76
CA MET A 161 1.43 -4.51 12.11
C MET A 161 0.70 -4.82 10.81
N GLU A 162 1.12 -5.84 10.08
CA GLU A 162 0.42 -6.25 8.86
C GLU A 162 -0.98 -6.81 9.15
N ASP A 163 -1.16 -7.54 10.25
CA ASP A 163 -2.50 -7.99 10.69
C ASP A 163 -3.39 -6.78 11.06
N PHE A 164 -2.80 -5.74 11.65
CA PHE A 164 -3.52 -4.50 11.95
C PHE A 164 -3.98 -3.79 10.67
N TYR A 165 -3.11 -3.66 9.66
CA TYR A 165 -3.48 -3.06 8.39
C TYR A 165 -4.50 -3.91 7.62
N ALA A 166 -4.35 -5.23 7.63
CA ALA A 166 -5.33 -6.13 7.04
C ALA A 166 -6.70 -6.02 7.73
N LYS A 167 -6.74 -5.90 9.07
CA LYS A 167 -7.97 -5.67 9.83
C LYS A 167 -8.64 -4.34 9.46
N PHE A 168 -7.85 -3.28 9.29
CA PHE A 168 -8.37 -1.99 8.84
C PHE A 168 -8.95 -2.06 7.42
N ILE A 169 -8.26 -2.73 6.50
CA ILE A 169 -8.75 -2.92 5.13
C ILE A 169 -10.09 -3.67 5.15
N ASN A 170 -10.17 -4.78 5.89
CA ASN A 170 -11.40 -5.56 6.01
C ASN A 170 -12.54 -4.74 6.63
N PHE A 171 -12.24 -3.93 7.65
CA PHE A 171 -13.20 -3.00 8.25
C PHE A 171 -13.80 -2.05 7.21
N VAL A 172 -12.98 -1.46 6.35
CA VAL A 172 -13.43 -0.53 5.31
C VAL A 172 -14.17 -1.27 4.19
N VAL A 173 -13.62 -2.39 3.69
CA VAL A 173 -14.16 -3.15 2.55
C VAL A 173 -15.50 -3.78 2.91
N ASN A 174 -15.65 -4.31 4.13
CA ASN A 174 -16.85 -5.00 4.58
C ASN A 174 -17.88 -4.07 5.24
N LYS A 175 -17.58 -2.77 5.33
CA LYS A 175 -18.45 -1.77 5.97
C LYS A 175 -18.89 -2.18 7.39
N GLU A 176 -17.95 -2.69 8.19
CA GLU A 176 -18.22 -3.16 9.56
C GLU A 176 -18.56 -1.99 10.48
N ASP A 177 -19.82 -1.85 10.89
CA ASP A 177 -20.29 -0.74 11.71
C ASP A 177 -19.84 -0.83 13.20
N ASP A 178 -19.57 -2.02 13.71
CA ASP A 178 -19.33 -2.27 15.15
C ASP A 178 -17.87 -2.40 15.56
N ASN A 179 -16.92 -2.04 14.70
CA ASN A 179 -15.51 -2.18 15.03
C ASN A 179 -15.04 -1.07 15.98
N LYS A 180 -14.67 -1.42 17.21
CA LYS A 180 -14.21 -0.47 18.23
C LYS A 180 -12.78 0.06 18.00
N ASP A 181 -12.01 -0.60 17.14
CA ASP A 181 -10.63 -0.22 16.86
C ASP A 181 -10.50 0.89 15.81
N PHE A 182 -11.51 1.02 14.94
CA PHE A 182 -11.51 1.98 13.83
C PHE A 182 -12.80 2.79 13.85
N ALA A 183 -12.71 4.11 13.95
CA ALA A 183 -13.88 4.96 14.04
C ALA A 183 -14.30 5.57 12.71
N GLN A 184 -15.60 5.66 12.53
CA GLN A 184 -16.40 6.61 11.71
C GLN A 184 -15.93 6.92 10.28
N PHE A 185 -14.69 6.64 9.94
CA PHE A 185 -14.11 6.94 8.64
C PHE A 185 -14.83 6.20 7.50
N SER A 186 -15.38 5.00 7.77
CA SER A 186 -16.14 4.22 6.78
C SER A 186 -17.38 4.93 6.26
N LYS A 187 -18.07 5.76 7.08
CA LYS A 187 -19.27 6.50 6.64
C LYS A 187 -18.92 7.64 5.69
N GLU A 188 -17.87 8.40 5.99
CA GLU A 188 -17.43 9.51 5.13
C GLU A 188 -16.89 9.02 3.78
N ILE A 189 -16.24 7.86 3.77
CA ILE A 189 -15.76 7.21 2.54
C ILE A 189 -16.95 6.78 1.67
N ILE A 190 -17.94 6.17 2.27
CA ILE A 190 -19.10 5.62 1.57
C ILE A 190 -20.00 6.75 1.03
N GLU A 191 -20.02 7.91 1.69
CA GLU A 191 -20.83 9.08 1.33
C GLU A 191 -20.18 10.00 0.26
N GLY A 192 -19.02 9.62 -0.30
CA GLY A 192 -18.48 10.27 -1.50
C GLY A 192 -17.57 11.48 -1.31
N ASN A 193 -17.22 11.85 -0.07
CA ASN A 193 -16.34 13.00 0.18
C ASN A 193 -14.85 12.70 0.07
N PHE A 194 -14.46 11.43 -0.13
CA PHE A 194 -13.05 11.04 -0.13
C PHE A 194 -12.26 11.69 -1.26
N GLU A 195 -12.79 11.68 -2.48
CA GLU A 195 -12.10 12.27 -3.63
C GLU A 195 -11.89 13.78 -3.45
N THR A 196 -12.88 14.48 -2.92
CA THR A 196 -12.77 15.90 -2.58
C THR A 196 -11.68 16.14 -1.55
N ASN A 197 -11.60 15.29 -0.52
CA ASN A 197 -10.60 15.40 0.54
C ASN A 197 -9.19 15.02 0.05
N ILE A 198 -9.06 14.07 -0.86
CA ILE A 198 -7.78 13.76 -1.53
C ILE A 198 -7.32 14.95 -2.37
N ASN A 199 -8.20 15.59 -3.12
CA ASN A 199 -7.85 16.78 -3.89
C ASN A 199 -7.42 17.93 -2.97
N LEU A 200 -8.09 18.09 -1.82
CA LEU A 200 -7.67 19.06 -0.80
C LEU A 200 -6.27 18.73 -0.26
N LEU A 201 -5.99 17.46 0.05
CA LEU A 201 -4.67 17.00 0.50
C LEU A 201 -3.58 17.34 -0.53
N ILE A 202 -3.82 17.04 -1.82
CA ILE A 202 -2.87 17.33 -2.91
C ILE A 202 -2.60 18.83 -2.99
N ASN A 203 -3.64 19.64 -3.06
CA ASN A 203 -3.53 21.09 -3.19
C ASN A 203 -2.78 21.71 -2.00
N LEU A 204 -3.03 21.23 -0.79
CA LEU A 204 -2.34 21.71 0.40
C LEU A 204 -0.88 21.25 0.44
N ALA A 205 -0.58 20.02 0.08
CA ALA A 205 0.79 19.52 0.00
C ALA A 205 1.63 20.37 -0.99
N GLU A 206 1.05 20.71 -2.15
CA GLU A 206 1.69 21.59 -3.13
C GLU A 206 1.85 23.04 -2.62
N SER A 207 0.79 23.59 -2.04
CA SER A 207 0.81 24.96 -1.50
C SER A 207 1.80 25.12 -0.37
N LEU A 208 1.96 24.11 0.47
CA LEU A 208 2.95 24.05 1.54
C LEU A 208 4.37 23.76 1.02
N SER A 209 4.50 23.43 -0.26
CA SER A 209 5.77 23.05 -0.89
C SER A 209 6.41 21.81 -0.22
N LEU A 210 5.58 20.87 0.19
CA LEU A 210 6.10 19.62 0.74
C LEU A 210 6.83 18.83 -0.34
N ILE A 211 8.02 18.35 0.02
CA ILE A 211 8.82 17.51 -0.88
C ILE A 211 8.10 16.19 -1.15
N ARG A 212 8.40 15.58 -2.29
CA ARG A 212 7.85 14.27 -2.66
C ARG A 212 8.83 13.13 -2.48
N GLU A 213 10.07 13.43 -2.14
CA GLU A 213 11.14 12.46 -1.93
C GLU A 213 11.76 12.67 -0.54
N PHE A 214 11.57 11.70 0.33
CA PHE A 214 12.00 11.75 1.73
C PHE A 214 13.13 10.76 1.99
N GLN A 215 14.14 11.23 2.72
CA GLN A 215 15.29 10.41 3.13
C GLN A 215 14.99 9.56 4.37
N SER A 216 13.89 9.82 5.06
CA SER A 216 13.55 9.14 6.31
C SER A 216 12.05 9.04 6.50
N ILE A 217 11.60 7.92 7.07
CA ILE A 217 10.22 7.74 7.50
C ILE A 217 9.82 8.75 8.59
N ILE A 218 10.77 9.29 9.34
CA ILE A 218 10.52 10.33 10.35
C ILE A 218 10.02 11.60 9.67
N ASP A 219 10.72 12.03 8.61
CA ASP A 219 10.36 13.23 7.87
C ASP A 219 8.97 13.09 7.25
N LEU A 220 8.73 11.95 6.61
CA LEU A 220 7.45 11.65 5.99
C LEU A 220 6.31 11.64 7.02
N ASP A 221 6.50 10.99 8.17
CA ASP A 221 5.51 10.90 9.24
C ASP A 221 5.15 12.28 9.80
N VAL A 222 6.15 13.09 10.10
CA VAL A 222 5.93 14.45 10.65
C VAL A 222 5.20 15.34 9.64
N CYS A 223 5.56 15.25 8.36
CA CYS A 223 4.91 16.06 7.32
C CYS A 223 3.48 15.61 7.02
N TYR A 224 3.20 14.32 7.04
CA TYR A 224 1.95 13.82 6.48
C TYR A 224 0.90 13.32 7.48
N PHE A 225 1.23 12.90 8.70
CA PHE A 225 0.20 12.49 9.65
C PHE A 225 -0.81 13.60 9.94
N GLY A 226 -0.33 14.78 10.30
CA GLY A 226 -1.20 15.92 10.60
C GLY A 226 -1.93 16.43 9.38
N LEU A 227 -1.26 16.48 8.22
CA LEU A 227 -1.88 16.92 6.96
C LEU A 227 -3.02 15.99 6.54
N ILE A 228 -2.80 14.68 6.52
CA ILE A 228 -3.83 13.68 6.20
C ILE A 228 -4.98 13.75 7.22
N TYR A 229 -4.65 13.88 8.51
CA TYR A 229 -5.67 14.03 9.54
C TYR A 229 -6.58 15.25 9.29
N VAL A 230 -5.99 16.41 9.03
CA VAL A 230 -6.74 17.65 8.80
C VAL A 230 -7.59 17.57 7.54
N THR A 231 -7.04 17.04 6.45
CA THR A 231 -7.71 17.02 5.15
C THR A 231 -8.71 15.87 5.04
N ILE A 232 -8.26 14.63 5.29
CA ILE A 232 -9.09 13.44 5.06
C ILE A 232 -10.10 13.22 6.20
N PHE A 233 -9.66 13.36 7.46
CA PHE A 233 -10.52 13.05 8.61
C PHE A 233 -11.35 14.24 9.08
N LEU A 234 -10.87 15.48 8.92
CA LEU A 234 -11.62 16.67 9.34
C LEU A 234 -12.24 17.45 8.19
N GLY A 235 -11.82 17.21 6.93
CA GLY A 235 -12.24 17.99 5.77
C GLY A 235 -11.92 19.49 5.90
N LYS A 236 -10.84 19.84 6.62
CA LYS A 236 -10.48 21.23 6.92
C LYS A 236 -9.33 21.72 6.07
N LYS A 237 -9.26 23.05 5.92
CA LYS A 237 -8.17 23.76 5.24
C LYS A 237 -7.15 24.28 6.24
N ILE A 238 -5.99 24.61 5.72
CA ILE A 238 -4.86 25.21 6.46
C ILE A 238 -4.67 26.62 5.95
N ASP A 239 -4.43 27.54 6.85
CA ASP A 239 -4.08 28.93 6.56
C ASP A 239 -2.69 29.00 5.89
N ILE A 240 -2.69 29.04 4.56
CA ILE A 240 -1.48 29.08 3.75
C ILE A 240 -0.67 30.36 3.98
N SER A 241 -1.27 31.43 4.48
CA SER A 241 -0.51 32.66 4.80
C SER A 241 0.55 32.40 5.87
N LYS A 242 0.37 31.39 6.70
CA LYS A 242 1.28 30.97 7.79
C LYS A 242 2.19 29.78 7.41
N LYS A 243 2.31 29.44 6.12
CA LYS A 243 3.10 28.28 5.70
C LYS A 243 4.56 28.30 6.16
N ILE A 244 5.16 29.51 6.28
CA ILE A 244 6.56 29.65 6.73
C ILE A 244 6.69 29.21 8.19
N ASP A 245 5.76 29.60 9.04
CA ASP A 245 5.76 29.23 10.46
C ASP A 245 5.46 27.75 10.63
N LEU A 246 4.46 27.22 9.91
CA LEU A 246 4.13 25.82 9.89
C LEU A 246 5.34 24.96 9.46
N ASN A 247 5.97 25.29 8.34
CA ASN A 247 7.14 24.54 7.86
C ASN A 247 8.32 24.64 8.84
N ARG A 248 8.50 25.77 9.49
CA ARG A 248 9.52 25.92 10.55
C ARG A 248 9.26 24.99 11.73
N GLU A 249 8.01 24.91 12.24
CA GLU A 249 7.66 24.00 13.34
C GLU A 249 7.82 22.53 12.93
N LEU A 250 7.41 22.14 11.72
CA LEU A 250 7.61 20.79 11.20
C LEU A 250 9.10 20.43 11.12
N ASN A 251 9.92 21.30 10.58
CA ASN A 251 11.36 21.08 10.49
C ASN A 251 12.03 20.99 11.87
N GLN A 252 11.63 21.83 12.82
CA GLN A 252 12.12 21.75 14.20
C GLN A 252 11.77 20.41 14.83
N LEU A 253 10.55 19.92 14.62
CA LEU A 253 10.11 18.63 15.11
C LEU A 253 10.91 17.48 14.46
N ILE A 254 11.12 17.53 13.14
CA ILE A 254 11.94 16.56 12.40
C ILE A 254 13.36 16.49 12.99
N GLU A 255 14.00 17.66 13.15
CA GLU A 255 15.37 17.72 13.69
C GLU A 255 15.44 17.21 15.14
N SER A 256 14.42 17.48 15.96
CA SER A 256 14.36 16.96 17.32
C SER A 256 14.32 15.42 17.33
N TYR A 257 13.52 14.81 16.47
CA TYR A 257 13.44 13.36 16.36
C TYR A 257 14.69 12.72 15.75
N LYS A 258 15.31 13.39 14.77
CA LYS A 258 16.56 12.91 14.17
C LYS A 258 17.76 13.03 15.10
N SER A 259 17.76 13.98 16.03
CA SER A 259 18.79 14.12 17.07
C SER A 259 18.64 13.08 18.20
N ASP A 260 17.44 12.56 18.43
CA ASP A 260 17.22 11.45 19.37
C ASP A 260 17.73 10.12 18.77
N TYR A 261 18.80 9.61 19.36
CA TYR A 261 19.42 8.35 18.93
C TYR A 261 18.43 7.18 18.83
N LEU A 262 17.52 7.06 19.81
CA LEU A 262 16.56 5.97 19.85
C LEU A 262 15.48 6.10 18.77
N HIS A 263 15.01 7.31 18.50
CA HIS A 263 14.10 7.59 17.38
C HIS A 263 14.73 7.25 16.03
N LYS A 264 15.96 7.67 15.82
CA LYS A 264 16.71 7.43 14.59
C LYS A 264 16.98 5.95 14.37
N LYS A 265 17.38 5.21 15.42
CA LYS A 265 17.74 3.79 15.32
C LYS A 265 16.53 2.89 15.05
N ASN A 266 15.39 3.15 15.70
CA ASN A 266 14.19 2.31 15.63
C ASN A 266 12.92 3.17 15.45
N PRO A 267 12.73 3.83 14.30
CA PRO A 267 11.61 4.75 14.10
C PRO A 267 10.24 4.05 14.10
N ALA A 268 10.19 2.76 13.78
CA ALA A 268 8.95 1.99 13.68
C ALA A 268 8.36 1.54 15.03
N VAL A 269 9.06 1.75 16.15
CA VAL A 269 8.54 1.41 17.49
C VAL A 269 7.27 2.20 17.78
N LEU A 270 6.19 1.52 18.15
CA LEU A 270 4.85 2.12 18.30
C LEU A 270 4.81 3.37 19.19
N PHE A 271 5.54 3.38 20.28
CA PHE A 271 5.61 4.57 21.14
C PHE A 271 6.14 5.81 20.41
N ARG A 272 7.21 5.65 19.61
CA ARG A 272 7.80 6.73 18.82
C ARG A 272 6.91 7.14 17.66
N LEU A 273 6.28 6.16 17.02
CA LEU A 273 5.31 6.39 15.97
C LEU A 273 4.10 7.17 16.50
N THR A 274 3.59 6.83 17.69
CA THR A 274 2.50 7.56 18.33
C THR A 274 2.88 9.00 18.61
N SER A 275 4.09 9.26 19.12
CA SER A 275 4.58 10.63 19.39
C SER A 275 4.62 11.45 18.11
N ARG A 276 5.21 10.93 17.02
CA ARG A 276 5.24 11.63 15.72
C ARG A 276 3.85 11.93 15.19
N LEU A 277 2.92 10.98 15.30
CA LEU A 277 1.54 11.18 14.87
C LEU A 277 0.85 12.28 15.67
N GLU A 278 0.92 12.20 17.00
CA GLU A 278 0.26 13.18 17.88
C GLU A 278 0.85 14.59 17.73
N GLU A 279 2.17 14.73 17.68
CA GLU A 279 2.84 16.02 17.56
C GLU A 279 2.63 16.64 16.18
N SER A 280 2.66 15.83 15.11
CA SER A 280 2.30 16.30 13.78
C SER A 280 0.86 16.85 13.75
N ILE A 281 -0.12 16.11 14.29
CA ILE A 281 -1.51 16.59 14.40
C ILE A 281 -1.59 17.87 15.21
N CYS A 282 -0.89 17.96 16.33
CA CYS A 282 -0.87 19.16 17.18
C CYS A 282 -0.35 20.39 16.43
N ILE A 283 0.70 20.24 15.64
CA ILE A 283 1.23 21.36 14.84
C ILE A 283 0.18 21.80 13.81
N TYR A 284 -0.31 20.90 12.97
CA TYR A 284 -1.26 21.28 11.92
C TYR A 284 -2.55 21.91 12.44
N ARG A 285 -3.03 21.46 13.62
CA ARG A 285 -4.21 22.06 14.25
C ARG A 285 -4.08 23.53 14.63
N LYS A 286 -2.87 24.04 14.86
CA LYS A 286 -2.62 25.46 15.16
C LYS A 286 -2.86 26.37 13.94
N TYR A 287 -2.83 25.79 12.75
CA TYR A 287 -2.86 26.50 11.48
C TYR A 287 -4.14 26.25 10.69
N LEU A 288 -5.19 25.76 11.33
CA LEU A 288 -6.51 25.62 10.69
C LEU A 288 -7.12 26.98 10.36
N GLU A 289 -7.82 27.05 9.21
CA GLU A 289 -8.67 28.19 8.85
C GLU A 289 -9.89 28.31 9.76
#